data_3cec7d42852dc1949dbc6892e69e3e61
#
_entry.id   3cec7d42852dc1949dbc6892e69e3e61
#
_cell.length_a   1.000
_cell.length_b   1.000
_cell.length_c   1.000
_cell.angle_alpha   90.00
_cell.angle_beta   90.00
_cell.angle_gamma   90.00
#
_symmetry.space_group_name_H-M   'P 1'
#
loop_
_entity.id
_entity.type
_entity.pdbx_description
1 polymer ?
#
loop_
_entity_poly.entity_id
_entity_poly.type
_entity_poly.pdbx_seq_one_letter_code
_entity_poly.pdbx_strand_id
1 'polypeptide(L)'
;MNNEMRNGWIDIISKMYKDLHNSERVMHISKEYDKKRERLLNYFSRLEEIHKRVSESKNKSDEKLLKGFYYDLYVIKPEDIPESYFQNQVKLARERGYGNIRLTNEDRKRMTDQVIEDQKHSLDKWIEYFLYDEESKSYEMWEKYWVFQGLQNLGKYDKETGKFSKRDKSTVYPFPPVEREYIFTTLKLMEDFLKDKKSEEDIKQALSTGNFKLLYEYVIKQSFLKGEHQSNSTDGKWIKYEQGSDYNILRNSLQGYYTGWCTAAGENFAKSQLAGGDFYIYYSLDKNGEAKVPRIAIRMDGKDKIGEIRGIADNQNMEPEMMSILEEKLKEFPDRDKYLKKEHDMKLLTLIDKKVNNNIELTLDELKFLYEVNSKIDCFGYKKDPRIEEIKSKRNGRRDYSLIFNVKEEEIALSQEECLNNPEKFKFFRGRISLDSLTSAEGLVLPESIGGS
;
A
#
# COMPACT_ATOMS: atom_id res chain seq x y z
N MET A 1 -41.61 1.01 -5.78
CA MET A 1 -40.99 0.86 -7.13
C MET A 1 -42.07 0.64 -8.20
N ASN A 2 -41.98 1.39 -9.30
CA ASN A 2 -42.83 1.19 -10.49
C ASN A 2 -42.53 -0.20 -11.11
N ASN A 3 -43.54 -0.86 -11.71
CA ASN A 3 -43.38 -2.20 -12.35
C ASN A 3 -42.29 -2.24 -13.45
N GLU A 4 -42.07 -1.13 -14.15
CA GLU A 4 -41.01 -1.03 -15.18
C GLU A 4 -39.60 -1.02 -14.59
N MET A 5 -39.36 -0.29 -13.52
CA MET A 5 -38.10 -0.33 -12.77
C MET A 5 -37.83 -1.72 -12.21
N ARG A 6 -38.88 -2.35 -11.64
CA ARG A 6 -38.80 -3.71 -11.08
C ARG A 6 -38.42 -4.75 -12.12
N ASN A 7 -38.81 -4.56 -13.38
CA ASN A 7 -38.41 -5.41 -14.49
C ASN A 7 -36.99 -5.15 -14.96
N GLY A 8 -36.59 -3.88 -15.03
CA GLY A 8 -35.29 -3.46 -15.54
C GLY A 8 -34.11 -3.95 -14.68
N TRP A 9 -34.20 -3.86 -13.35
CA TRP A 9 -33.12 -4.33 -12.49
C TRP A 9 -32.98 -5.85 -12.49
N ILE A 10 -34.09 -6.62 -12.60
CA ILE A 10 -34.02 -8.08 -12.72
C ILE A 10 -33.27 -8.49 -13.99
N ASP A 11 -33.49 -7.77 -15.09
CA ASP A 11 -32.78 -8.04 -16.34
C ASP A 11 -31.29 -7.75 -16.21
N ILE A 12 -30.91 -6.65 -15.53
CA ILE A 12 -29.52 -6.30 -15.25
C ILE A 12 -28.87 -7.34 -14.38
N ILE A 13 -29.43 -7.66 -13.22
CA ILE A 13 -28.91 -8.68 -12.30
C ILE A 13 -28.80 -10.05 -13.00
N SER A 14 -29.77 -10.39 -13.86
CA SER A 14 -29.75 -11.64 -14.62
C SER A 14 -28.65 -11.69 -15.68
N LYS A 15 -28.27 -10.55 -16.27
CA LYS A 15 -27.15 -10.46 -17.20
C LYS A 15 -25.81 -10.56 -16.49
N MET A 16 -25.68 -9.86 -15.36
CA MET A 16 -24.44 -9.83 -14.56
C MET A 16 -24.15 -11.18 -13.90
N TYR A 17 -25.17 -11.77 -13.31
CA TYR A 17 -25.08 -13.01 -12.52
C TYR A 17 -25.92 -14.10 -13.18
N LYS A 18 -25.47 -14.55 -14.37
CA LYS A 18 -26.22 -15.45 -15.25
C LYS A 18 -26.80 -16.66 -14.53
N ASP A 19 -26.09 -17.20 -13.55
CA ASP A 19 -26.47 -18.41 -12.83
C ASP A 19 -26.97 -18.15 -11.41
N LEU A 20 -27.17 -16.89 -11.01
CA LEU A 20 -27.60 -16.55 -9.66
C LEU A 20 -28.90 -17.29 -9.28
N HIS A 21 -29.86 -17.32 -10.19
CA HIS A 21 -31.16 -17.98 -9.99
C HIS A 21 -31.06 -19.51 -9.84
N ASN A 22 -29.96 -20.13 -10.26
CA ASN A 22 -29.63 -21.54 -10.09
C ASN A 22 -28.58 -21.79 -8.99
N SER A 23 -28.08 -20.75 -8.36
CA SER A 23 -27.14 -20.92 -7.24
C SER A 23 -27.78 -21.69 -6.09
N GLU A 24 -27.00 -22.48 -5.36
CA GLU A 24 -27.48 -23.25 -4.20
C GLU A 24 -28.25 -22.37 -3.20
N ARG A 25 -27.78 -21.16 -2.96
CA ARG A 25 -28.42 -20.18 -2.07
C ARG A 25 -29.83 -19.81 -2.52
N VAL A 26 -29.96 -19.45 -3.80
CA VAL A 26 -31.27 -19.08 -4.38
C VAL A 26 -32.18 -20.25 -4.46
N MET A 27 -31.69 -21.42 -4.92
CA MET A 27 -32.46 -22.66 -5.01
C MET A 27 -32.96 -23.14 -3.64
N HIS A 28 -32.14 -23.03 -2.60
CA HIS A 28 -32.54 -23.40 -1.24
C HIS A 28 -33.70 -22.53 -0.72
N ILE A 29 -33.65 -21.21 -0.95
CA ILE A 29 -34.66 -20.26 -0.48
C ILE A 29 -35.90 -20.26 -1.36
N SER A 30 -35.76 -20.56 -2.64
CA SER A 30 -36.81 -20.36 -3.67
C SER A 30 -37.22 -21.66 -4.38
N LYS A 31 -37.18 -22.80 -3.69
CA LYS A 31 -37.48 -24.13 -4.24
C LYS A 31 -38.88 -24.25 -4.88
N GLU A 32 -39.84 -23.49 -4.37
CA GLU A 32 -41.24 -23.49 -4.81
C GLU A 32 -41.50 -22.70 -6.10
N TYR A 33 -40.48 -21.95 -6.57
CA TYR A 33 -40.62 -21.10 -7.75
C TYR A 33 -39.90 -21.71 -8.96
N ASP A 34 -40.61 -21.93 -10.05
CA ASP A 34 -40.02 -22.47 -11.26
C ASP A 34 -39.37 -21.43 -12.17
N LYS A 35 -39.93 -20.19 -12.15
CA LYS A 35 -39.46 -19.14 -13.04
C LYS A 35 -38.28 -18.39 -12.41
N LYS A 36 -37.22 -18.18 -13.22
CA LYS A 36 -36.02 -17.42 -12.87
C LYS A 36 -36.33 -16.12 -12.15
N ARG A 37 -37.28 -15.34 -12.65
CA ARG A 37 -37.67 -14.04 -12.11
C ARG A 37 -38.25 -14.15 -10.72
N GLU A 38 -39.15 -15.11 -10.51
CA GLU A 38 -39.80 -15.32 -9.21
C GLU A 38 -38.80 -15.78 -8.16
N ARG A 39 -37.83 -16.63 -8.52
CA ARG A 39 -36.74 -17.05 -7.66
C ARG A 39 -35.91 -15.87 -7.20
N LEU A 40 -35.53 -14.97 -8.11
CA LEU A 40 -34.74 -13.78 -7.75
C LEU A 40 -35.50 -12.80 -6.87
N LEU A 41 -36.79 -12.57 -7.17
CA LEU A 41 -37.63 -11.71 -6.33
C LEU A 41 -37.77 -12.26 -4.91
N ASN A 42 -38.04 -13.56 -4.78
CA ASN A 42 -38.14 -14.21 -3.46
C ASN A 42 -36.81 -14.15 -2.71
N TYR A 43 -35.71 -14.40 -3.41
CA TYR A 43 -34.37 -14.31 -2.81
C TYR A 43 -34.08 -12.92 -2.23
N PHE A 44 -34.33 -11.86 -2.99
CA PHE A 44 -34.12 -10.48 -2.50
C PHE A 44 -35.07 -10.10 -1.38
N SER A 45 -36.35 -10.51 -1.43
CA SER A 45 -37.29 -10.33 -0.34
C SER A 45 -36.81 -10.99 0.96
N ARG A 46 -36.25 -12.19 0.86
CA ARG A 46 -35.71 -12.90 2.03
C ARG A 46 -34.44 -12.25 2.58
N LEU A 47 -33.58 -11.74 1.72
CA LEU A 47 -32.41 -10.96 2.17
C LEU A 47 -32.84 -9.69 2.89
N GLU A 48 -33.85 -9.00 2.37
CA GLU A 48 -34.42 -7.82 3.00
C GLU A 48 -35.00 -8.10 4.39
N GLU A 49 -35.76 -9.20 4.53
CA GLU A 49 -36.29 -9.66 5.81
C GLU A 49 -35.18 -9.94 6.84
N ILE A 50 -34.07 -10.59 6.40
CA ILE A 50 -32.91 -10.85 7.26
C ILE A 50 -32.27 -9.55 7.72
N HIS A 51 -31.98 -8.64 6.78
CA HIS A 51 -31.38 -7.35 7.09
C HIS A 51 -32.25 -6.53 8.03
N LYS A 52 -33.54 -6.46 7.75
CA LYS A 52 -34.53 -5.76 8.60
C LYS A 52 -34.56 -6.34 10.01
N ARG A 53 -34.66 -7.66 10.14
CA ARG A 53 -34.64 -8.33 11.45
C ARG A 53 -33.38 -8.00 12.24
N VAL A 54 -32.19 -8.06 11.60
CA VAL A 54 -30.92 -7.76 12.29
C VAL A 54 -30.86 -6.29 12.70
N SER A 55 -31.27 -5.36 11.83
CA SER A 55 -31.23 -3.93 12.11
C SER A 55 -32.25 -3.49 13.19
N GLU A 56 -33.43 -4.13 13.25
CA GLU A 56 -34.49 -3.81 14.20
C GLU A 56 -34.30 -4.51 15.55
N SER A 57 -33.79 -5.73 15.57
CA SER A 57 -33.66 -6.53 16.79
C SER A 57 -32.68 -5.92 17.81
N LYS A 58 -31.72 -5.12 17.35
CA LYS A 58 -30.58 -4.63 18.15
C LYS A 58 -29.85 -5.76 18.91
N ASN A 59 -30.06 -7.01 18.46
CA ASN A 59 -29.49 -8.19 19.09
C ASN A 59 -28.10 -8.43 18.52
N LYS A 60 -27.07 -8.22 19.35
CA LYS A 60 -25.68 -8.46 18.98
C LYS A 60 -25.39 -9.88 18.50
N SER A 61 -26.20 -10.86 18.92
CA SER A 61 -26.04 -12.25 18.48
C SER A 61 -26.43 -12.42 17.02
N ASP A 62 -27.53 -11.81 16.59
CA ASP A 62 -28.01 -11.89 15.20
C ASP A 62 -27.06 -11.17 14.24
N GLU A 63 -26.54 -10.00 14.67
CA GLU A 63 -25.51 -9.26 13.92
C GLU A 63 -24.23 -10.09 13.79
N LYS A 64 -23.77 -10.72 14.87
CA LYS A 64 -22.58 -11.57 14.86
C LYS A 64 -22.74 -12.78 13.95
N LEU A 65 -23.91 -13.39 13.89
CA LEU A 65 -24.22 -14.50 12.99
C LEU A 65 -24.18 -14.04 11.51
N LEU A 66 -24.77 -12.86 11.23
CA LEU A 66 -24.73 -12.30 9.89
C LEU A 66 -23.31 -11.96 9.46
N LYS A 67 -22.52 -11.31 10.32
CA LYS A 67 -21.11 -11.01 10.06
C LYS A 67 -20.31 -12.30 9.85
N GLY A 68 -20.50 -13.32 10.67
CA GLY A 68 -19.85 -14.62 10.52
C GLY A 68 -20.12 -15.26 9.16
N PHE A 69 -21.37 -15.23 8.72
CA PHE A 69 -21.74 -15.71 7.38
C PHE A 69 -21.01 -14.97 6.25
N TYR A 70 -20.88 -13.66 6.36
CA TYR A 70 -20.15 -12.89 5.37
C TYR A 70 -18.63 -13.12 5.44
N TYR A 71 -18.05 -13.34 6.63
CA TYR A 71 -16.64 -13.68 6.77
C TYR A 71 -16.31 -15.00 6.07
N ASP A 72 -17.14 -16.02 6.24
CA ASP A 72 -16.93 -17.32 5.58
C ASP A 72 -16.96 -17.22 4.05
N LEU A 73 -17.72 -16.27 3.51
CA LEU A 73 -17.88 -16.10 2.07
C LEU A 73 -16.79 -15.21 1.45
N TYR A 74 -16.34 -14.18 2.16
CA TYR A 74 -15.62 -13.05 1.54
C TYR A 74 -14.27 -12.73 2.14
N VAL A 75 -13.99 -13.16 3.36
CA VAL A 75 -12.68 -12.97 3.99
C VAL A 75 -11.73 -14.06 3.53
N ILE A 76 -10.50 -13.69 3.19
CA ILE A 76 -9.47 -14.63 2.78
C ILE A 76 -9.16 -15.62 3.90
N LYS A 77 -9.00 -16.90 3.55
CA LYS A 77 -8.59 -17.92 4.50
C LYS A 77 -7.06 -17.93 4.66
N PRO A 78 -6.55 -18.36 5.81
CA PRO A 78 -5.09 -18.41 6.05
C PRO A 78 -4.32 -19.17 4.97
N GLU A 79 -4.86 -20.28 4.49
CA GLU A 79 -4.29 -21.14 3.46
C GLU A 79 -4.33 -20.55 2.05
N ASP A 80 -5.18 -19.55 1.81
CA ASP A 80 -5.34 -18.90 0.50
C ASP A 80 -4.42 -17.67 0.34
N ILE A 81 -3.70 -17.26 1.41
CA ILE A 81 -2.74 -16.14 1.32
C ILE A 81 -1.54 -16.59 0.48
N PRO A 82 -1.29 -15.91 -0.67
CA PRO A 82 -0.26 -16.35 -1.61
C PRO A 82 1.15 -16.13 -1.06
N GLU A 83 2.07 -17.03 -1.39
CA GLU A 83 3.49 -16.88 -1.01
C GLU A 83 4.11 -15.56 -1.53
N SER A 84 3.65 -15.09 -2.67
CA SER A 84 4.08 -13.81 -3.24
C SER A 84 3.82 -12.61 -2.31
N TYR A 85 2.81 -12.68 -1.45
CA TYR A 85 2.55 -11.64 -0.43
C TYR A 85 3.73 -11.53 0.55
N PHE A 86 4.18 -12.66 1.10
CA PHE A 86 5.31 -12.70 2.03
C PHE A 86 6.62 -12.29 1.36
N GLN A 87 6.85 -12.76 0.14
CA GLN A 87 8.03 -12.39 -0.65
C GLN A 87 8.07 -10.89 -0.95
N ASN A 88 6.94 -10.27 -1.27
CA ASN A 88 6.85 -8.83 -1.47
C ASN A 88 7.16 -8.04 -0.19
N GLN A 89 6.72 -8.52 0.98
CA GLN A 89 7.05 -7.88 2.26
C GLN A 89 8.56 -7.93 2.54
N VAL A 90 9.20 -9.07 2.30
CA VAL A 90 10.66 -9.22 2.43
C VAL A 90 11.39 -8.28 1.45
N LYS A 91 10.93 -8.24 0.20
CA LYS A 91 11.50 -7.34 -0.82
C LYS A 91 11.38 -5.86 -0.41
N LEU A 92 10.21 -5.43 0.04
CA LEU A 92 10.00 -4.06 0.50
C LEU A 92 10.86 -3.71 1.72
N ALA A 93 10.99 -4.63 2.67
CA ALA A 93 11.86 -4.44 3.83
C ALA A 93 13.33 -4.30 3.40
N ARG A 94 13.79 -5.14 2.46
CA ARG A 94 15.12 -5.05 1.88
C ARG A 94 15.37 -3.73 1.15
N GLU A 95 14.43 -3.30 0.32
CA GLU A 95 14.51 -2.01 -0.40
C GLU A 95 14.56 -0.80 0.55
N ARG A 96 13.97 -0.94 1.73
CA ARG A 96 13.98 0.07 2.81
C ARG A 96 15.23 -0.01 3.71
N GLY A 97 16.17 -0.89 3.42
CA GLY A 97 17.42 -1.02 4.18
C GLY A 97 17.31 -1.77 5.50
N TYR A 98 16.24 -2.57 5.70
CA TYR A 98 16.11 -3.44 6.88
C TYR A 98 16.89 -4.77 6.77
N GLY A 99 17.57 -4.98 5.66
CA GLY A 99 18.38 -6.16 5.40
C GLY A 99 17.57 -7.37 4.92
N ASN A 100 18.23 -8.53 4.82
CA ASN A 100 17.58 -9.80 4.45
C ASN A 100 16.79 -10.35 5.64
N ILE A 101 15.52 -10.00 5.72
CA ILE A 101 14.62 -10.54 6.73
C ILE A 101 14.23 -11.96 6.33
N ARG A 102 14.44 -12.91 7.24
CA ARG A 102 13.85 -14.26 7.12
C ARG A 102 12.59 -14.29 7.99
N LEU A 103 11.46 -14.45 7.33
CA LEU A 103 10.19 -14.58 8.03
C LEU A 103 10.12 -15.93 8.73
N THR A 104 9.94 -15.90 10.04
CA THR A 104 9.65 -17.09 10.84
C THR A 104 8.19 -17.52 10.64
N ASN A 105 7.82 -18.72 11.09
CA ASN A 105 6.43 -19.16 11.08
C ASN A 105 5.53 -18.25 11.94
N GLU A 106 6.05 -17.69 13.01
CA GLU A 106 5.36 -16.73 13.88
C GLU A 106 5.13 -15.38 13.16
N ASP A 107 6.13 -14.90 12.42
CA ASP A 107 5.98 -13.69 11.61
C ASP A 107 4.93 -13.88 10.53
N ARG A 108 4.96 -15.00 9.81
CA ARG A 108 3.95 -15.35 8.81
C ARG A 108 2.56 -15.44 9.41
N LYS A 109 2.42 -16.10 10.56
CA LYS A 109 1.14 -16.17 11.26
C LYS A 109 0.64 -14.79 11.65
N ARG A 110 1.47 -13.95 12.26
CA ARG A 110 1.10 -12.59 12.66
C ARG A 110 0.64 -11.75 11.46
N MET A 111 1.36 -11.83 10.33
CA MET A 111 1.00 -11.12 9.09
C MET A 111 -0.31 -11.66 8.51
N THR A 112 -0.52 -12.97 8.54
CA THR A 112 -1.77 -13.63 8.13
C THR A 112 -2.94 -13.15 8.97
N ASP A 113 -2.82 -13.19 10.30
CA ASP A 113 -3.85 -12.75 11.23
C ASP A 113 -4.20 -11.27 11.00
N GLN A 114 -3.19 -10.42 10.75
CA GLN A 114 -3.41 -9.00 10.45
C GLN A 114 -4.20 -8.78 9.16
N VAL A 115 -3.87 -9.49 8.07
CA VAL A 115 -4.61 -9.39 6.80
C VAL A 115 -6.07 -9.79 6.98
N ILE A 116 -6.33 -10.89 7.68
CA ILE A 116 -7.67 -11.41 7.95
C ILE A 116 -8.48 -10.42 8.79
N GLU A 117 -7.90 -9.88 9.86
CA GLU A 117 -8.57 -8.90 10.71
C GLU A 117 -8.84 -7.58 9.96
N ASP A 118 -7.92 -7.10 9.14
CA ASP A 118 -8.15 -5.91 8.31
C ASP A 118 -9.26 -6.12 7.30
N GLN A 119 -9.36 -7.31 6.70
CA GLN A 119 -10.47 -7.64 5.80
C GLN A 119 -11.80 -7.71 6.56
N LYS A 120 -11.85 -8.34 7.73
CA LYS A 120 -13.06 -8.38 8.57
C LYS A 120 -13.52 -6.98 8.94
N HIS A 121 -12.63 -6.13 9.44
CA HIS A 121 -12.96 -4.76 9.82
C HIS A 121 -13.49 -3.94 8.64
N SER A 122 -12.86 -4.08 7.48
CA SER A 122 -13.34 -3.41 6.26
C SER A 122 -14.72 -3.90 5.84
N LEU A 123 -14.94 -5.22 5.89
CA LEU A 123 -16.25 -5.81 5.59
C LEU A 123 -17.32 -5.40 6.61
N ASP A 124 -16.97 -5.33 7.90
CA ASP A 124 -17.88 -4.86 8.96
C ASP A 124 -18.38 -3.44 8.69
N LYS A 125 -17.54 -2.54 8.23
CA LYS A 125 -17.95 -1.17 7.86
C LYS A 125 -18.99 -1.17 6.75
N TRP A 126 -18.85 -2.07 5.76
CA TRP A 126 -19.83 -2.23 4.71
C TRP A 126 -21.14 -2.82 5.22
N ILE A 127 -21.09 -3.83 6.10
CA ILE A 127 -22.27 -4.44 6.71
C ILE A 127 -23.00 -3.41 7.58
N GLU A 128 -22.26 -2.67 8.41
CA GLU A 128 -22.82 -1.61 9.26
C GLU A 128 -23.48 -0.48 8.43
N TYR A 129 -22.81 -0.08 7.34
CA TYR A 129 -23.39 0.90 6.40
C TYR A 129 -24.74 0.41 5.85
N PHE A 130 -24.80 -0.81 5.35
CA PHE A 130 -26.05 -1.33 4.77
C PHE A 130 -27.15 -1.62 5.81
N LEU A 131 -26.80 -1.86 7.05
CA LEU A 131 -27.76 -2.13 8.13
C LEU A 131 -28.29 -0.87 8.83
N TYR A 132 -27.42 0.08 9.09
CA TYR A 132 -27.72 1.14 10.09
C TYR A 132 -27.64 2.55 9.54
N ASP A 133 -26.98 2.79 8.42
CA ASP A 133 -26.83 4.13 7.87
C ASP A 133 -28.15 4.65 7.30
N GLU A 134 -28.53 5.88 7.63
CA GLU A 134 -29.80 6.48 7.21
C GLU A 134 -29.92 6.59 5.69
N GLU A 135 -28.82 6.90 5.00
CA GLU A 135 -28.81 6.98 3.55
C GLU A 135 -29.06 5.60 2.92
N SER A 136 -28.37 4.57 3.40
CA SER A 136 -28.51 3.21 2.90
C SER A 136 -29.86 2.57 3.19
N LYS A 137 -30.62 3.07 4.16
CA LYS A 137 -31.98 2.61 4.43
C LYS A 137 -32.95 2.89 3.27
N SER A 138 -32.67 3.93 2.47
CA SER A 138 -33.45 4.25 1.28
C SER A 138 -33.20 3.29 0.12
N TYR A 139 -32.07 2.56 0.13
CA TYR A 139 -31.70 1.66 -0.95
C TYR A 139 -32.49 0.36 -0.89
N GLU A 140 -32.96 -0.07 -2.04
CA GLU A 140 -33.58 -1.38 -2.18
C GLU A 140 -32.57 -2.52 -2.03
N MET A 141 -33.02 -3.72 -1.67
CA MET A 141 -32.11 -4.82 -1.40
C MET A 141 -31.27 -5.24 -2.62
N TRP A 142 -31.81 -5.12 -3.84
CA TRP A 142 -31.07 -5.40 -5.05
C TRP A 142 -29.92 -4.40 -5.27
N GLU A 143 -30.10 -3.13 -4.89
CA GLU A 143 -29.06 -2.09 -4.96
C GLU A 143 -27.92 -2.37 -4.00
N LYS A 144 -28.26 -2.69 -2.76
CA LYS A 144 -27.29 -3.13 -1.74
C LYS A 144 -26.49 -4.34 -2.22
N TYR A 145 -27.18 -5.32 -2.81
CA TYR A 145 -26.56 -6.51 -3.37
C TYR A 145 -25.64 -6.17 -4.55
N TRP A 146 -26.10 -5.34 -5.49
CA TRP A 146 -25.34 -4.93 -6.66
C TRP A 146 -24.07 -4.18 -6.29
N VAL A 147 -24.15 -3.20 -5.39
CA VAL A 147 -23.00 -2.46 -4.85
C VAL A 147 -22.03 -3.42 -4.18
N PHE A 148 -22.53 -4.28 -3.29
CA PHE A 148 -21.67 -5.19 -2.53
C PHE A 148 -20.96 -6.20 -3.42
N GLN A 149 -21.65 -6.81 -4.40
CA GLN A 149 -21.03 -7.70 -5.36
C GLN A 149 -20.00 -6.97 -6.25
N GLY A 150 -20.27 -5.72 -6.59
CA GLY A 150 -19.36 -4.88 -7.34
C GLY A 150 -18.04 -4.63 -6.57
N LEU A 151 -18.17 -4.26 -5.29
CA LEU A 151 -17.03 -3.98 -4.41
C LEU A 151 -16.07 -5.16 -4.25
N GLN A 152 -16.60 -6.38 -4.19
CA GLN A 152 -15.78 -7.59 -4.06
C GLN A 152 -14.85 -7.83 -5.25
N ASN A 153 -15.15 -7.23 -6.39
CA ASN A 153 -14.33 -7.32 -7.59
C ASN A 153 -13.31 -6.20 -7.71
N LEU A 154 -13.30 -5.23 -6.77
CA LEU A 154 -12.38 -4.10 -6.78
C LEU A 154 -11.10 -4.45 -6.01
N GLY A 155 -9.96 -4.34 -6.68
CA GLY A 155 -8.64 -4.38 -6.07
C GLY A 155 -8.17 -2.99 -5.61
N LYS A 156 -6.90 -2.69 -5.83
CA LYS A 156 -6.31 -1.39 -5.50
C LYS A 156 -6.72 -0.34 -6.56
N TYR A 157 -7.10 0.85 -6.10
CA TYR A 157 -7.32 2.00 -6.98
C TYR A 157 -5.99 2.60 -7.43
N ASP A 158 -5.86 2.84 -8.71
CA ASP A 158 -4.74 3.52 -9.35
C ASP A 158 -5.18 4.93 -9.73
N LYS A 159 -4.57 5.93 -9.11
CA LYS A 159 -4.91 7.35 -9.31
C LYS A 159 -4.54 7.86 -10.70
N GLU A 160 -3.47 7.34 -11.31
CA GLU A 160 -3.01 7.77 -12.63
C GLU A 160 -3.98 7.36 -13.71
N THR A 161 -4.37 6.10 -13.66
CA THR A 161 -5.30 5.55 -14.64
C THR A 161 -6.77 5.80 -14.28
N GLY A 162 -7.06 6.17 -13.03
CA GLY A 162 -8.42 6.33 -12.51
C GLY A 162 -9.19 5.00 -12.45
N LYS A 163 -8.50 3.88 -12.29
CA LYS A 163 -9.08 2.54 -12.39
C LYS A 163 -8.75 1.68 -11.17
N PHE A 164 -9.67 0.79 -10.84
CA PHE A 164 -9.38 -0.29 -9.90
C PHE A 164 -8.73 -1.48 -10.62
N SER A 165 -7.72 -2.07 -10.01
CA SER A 165 -7.25 -3.40 -10.42
C SER A 165 -8.36 -4.44 -10.14
N LYS A 166 -8.22 -5.63 -10.73
CA LYS A 166 -9.12 -6.74 -10.43
C LYS A 166 -8.76 -7.33 -9.07
N ARG A 167 -9.77 -7.55 -8.22
CA ARG A 167 -9.62 -8.34 -7.00
C ARG A 167 -9.70 -9.81 -7.35
N ASP A 168 -8.77 -10.60 -6.87
CA ASP A 168 -8.74 -12.05 -7.01
C ASP A 168 -8.28 -12.70 -5.70
N LYS A 169 -8.12 -14.02 -5.70
CA LYS A 169 -7.66 -14.76 -4.50
C LYS A 169 -6.28 -14.33 -4.00
N SER A 170 -5.46 -13.72 -4.85
CA SER A 170 -4.15 -13.17 -4.46
C SER A 170 -4.23 -11.78 -3.85
N THR A 171 -5.39 -11.14 -3.91
CA THR A 171 -5.59 -9.79 -3.38
C THR A 171 -5.85 -9.85 -1.88
N VAL A 172 -4.83 -9.52 -1.10
CA VAL A 172 -4.90 -9.49 0.38
C VAL A 172 -5.26 -8.11 0.95
N TYR A 173 -5.58 -7.13 0.10
CA TYR A 173 -6.02 -5.81 0.54
C TYR A 173 -7.41 -5.86 1.21
N PRO A 174 -7.69 -4.97 2.19
CA PRO A 174 -9.04 -4.77 2.70
C PRO A 174 -10.00 -4.40 1.58
N PHE A 175 -11.30 -4.51 1.83
CA PHE A 175 -12.30 -3.94 0.92
C PHE A 175 -12.11 -2.44 0.80
N PRO A 176 -12.48 -1.82 -0.35
CA PRO A 176 -12.44 -0.37 -0.48
C PRO A 176 -13.20 0.32 0.67
N PRO A 177 -12.79 1.51 1.10
CA PRO A 177 -13.53 2.27 2.10
C PRO A 177 -14.93 2.58 1.60
N VAL A 178 -15.86 2.78 2.55
CA VAL A 178 -17.23 3.20 2.22
C VAL A 178 -17.22 4.68 1.84
N GLU A 179 -17.40 4.96 0.56
CA GLU A 179 -17.48 6.31 0.00
C GLU A 179 -18.94 6.63 -0.32
N ARG A 180 -19.68 7.11 0.67
CA ARG A 180 -21.14 7.31 0.61
C ARG A 180 -21.58 8.08 -0.62
N GLU A 181 -21.01 9.24 -0.84
CA GLU A 181 -21.34 10.12 -1.96
C GLU A 181 -21.17 9.46 -3.32
N TYR A 182 -20.08 8.69 -3.49
CA TYR A 182 -19.83 7.97 -4.74
C TYR A 182 -20.78 6.82 -4.95
N ILE A 183 -21.15 6.11 -3.86
CA ILE A 183 -22.15 5.05 -3.91
C ILE A 183 -23.50 5.63 -4.29
N PHE A 184 -23.94 6.67 -3.59
CA PHE A 184 -25.20 7.37 -3.88
C PHE A 184 -25.27 7.84 -5.33
N THR A 185 -24.23 8.52 -5.81
CA THR A 185 -24.17 9.00 -7.21
C THR A 185 -24.20 7.83 -8.20
N THR A 186 -23.48 6.73 -7.91
CA THR A 186 -23.47 5.53 -8.79
C THR A 186 -24.86 4.87 -8.84
N LEU A 187 -25.53 4.74 -7.71
CA LEU A 187 -26.89 4.21 -7.64
C LEU A 187 -27.88 5.10 -8.39
N LYS A 188 -27.79 6.43 -8.18
CA LYS A 188 -28.63 7.39 -8.89
C LYS A 188 -28.48 7.31 -10.41
N LEU A 189 -27.25 7.19 -10.91
CA LEU A 189 -27.01 6.99 -12.35
C LEU A 189 -27.71 5.73 -12.86
N MET A 190 -27.68 4.65 -12.09
CA MET A 190 -28.36 3.39 -12.46
C MET A 190 -29.86 3.53 -12.40
N GLU A 191 -30.41 4.15 -11.35
CA GLU A 191 -31.86 4.37 -11.23
C GLU A 191 -32.39 5.24 -12.39
N ASP A 192 -31.73 6.34 -12.70
CA ASP A 192 -32.15 7.24 -13.77
C ASP A 192 -32.11 6.53 -15.12
N PHE A 193 -31.09 5.69 -15.36
CA PHE A 193 -31.05 4.85 -16.56
C PHE A 193 -32.21 3.84 -16.60
N LEU A 194 -32.56 3.22 -15.47
CA LEU A 194 -33.68 2.27 -15.39
C LEU A 194 -35.04 2.95 -15.66
N LYS A 195 -35.20 4.21 -15.24
CA LYS A 195 -36.42 5.00 -15.47
C LYS A 195 -36.54 5.44 -16.92
N ASP A 196 -35.56 6.16 -17.41
CA ASP A 196 -35.68 6.90 -18.69
C ASP A 196 -34.79 6.35 -19.81
N LYS A 197 -33.89 5.40 -19.51
CA LYS A 197 -32.86 4.92 -20.45
C LYS A 197 -31.92 6.01 -20.99
N LYS A 198 -31.94 7.19 -20.37
CA LYS A 198 -31.08 8.32 -20.73
C LYS A 198 -29.73 8.17 -20.01
N SER A 199 -28.64 8.37 -20.74
CA SER A 199 -27.29 8.33 -20.19
C SER A 199 -26.33 9.02 -21.11
N GLU A 200 -25.20 9.45 -20.57
CA GLU A 200 -24.05 9.86 -21.36
C GLU A 200 -23.52 8.66 -22.16
N GLU A 201 -23.04 8.91 -23.38
CA GLU A 201 -22.61 7.82 -24.28
C GLU A 201 -21.45 7.02 -23.67
N ASP A 202 -20.55 7.70 -22.95
CA ASP A 202 -19.36 7.10 -22.32
C ASP A 202 -19.70 5.99 -21.29
N ILE A 203 -20.84 6.10 -20.61
CA ILE A 203 -21.24 5.15 -19.57
C ILE A 203 -22.43 4.26 -19.95
N LYS A 204 -23.00 4.49 -21.11
CA LYS A 204 -24.20 3.76 -21.59
C LYS A 204 -24.01 2.25 -21.63
N GLN A 205 -22.85 1.78 -22.08
CA GLN A 205 -22.50 0.36 -22.06
C GLN A 205 -22.39 -0.17 -20.62
N ALA A 206 -21.76 0.59 -19.70
CA ALA A 206 -21.63 0.19 -18.32
C ALA A 206 -22.98 0.09 -17.60
N LEU A 207 -23.89 1.04 -17.88
CA LEU A 207 -25.27 1.03 -17.37
C LEU A 207 -26.07 -0.14 -17.91
N SER A 208 -26.05 -0.38 -19.23
CA SER A 208 -26.81 -1.46 -19.89
C SER A 208 -26.35 -2.87 -19.47
N THR A 209 -25.10 -3.01 -19.07
CA THR A 209 -24.53 -4.27 -18.55
C THR A 209 -24.55 -4.35 -17.03
N GLY A 210 -24.87 -3.24 -16.33
CA GLY A 210 -24.82 -3.15 -14.87
C GLY A 210 -23.41 -3.25 -14.29
N ASN A 211 -22.39 -2.82 -15.04
CA ASN A 211 -20.99 -2.92 -14.59
C ASN A 211 -20.67 -1.87 -13.53
N PHE A 212 -20.87 -2.26 -12.26
CA PHE A 212 -20.61 -1.40 -11.10
C PHE A 212 -19.21 -0.79 -11.12
N LYS A 213 -18.19 -1.57 -11.40
CA LYS A 213 -16.79 -1.09 -11.41
C LYS A 213 -16.61 0.10 -12.33
N LEU A 214 -17.07 0.01 -13.58
CA LEU A 214 -16.92 1.08 -14.56
C LEU A 214 -17.71 2.33 -14.18
N LEU A 215 -18.92 2.16 -13.62
CA LEU A 215 -19.73 3.29 -13.16
C LEU A 215 -19.11 3.95 -11.93
N TYR A 216 -18.61 3.18 -11.01
CA TYR A 216 -17.96 3.68 -9.80
C TYR A 216 -16.64 4.40 -10.14
N GLU A 217 -15.82 3.85 -11.04
CA GLU A 217 -14.62 4.52 -11.59
C GLU A 217 -14.96 5.84 -12.27
N TYR A 218 -16.04 5.87 -13.05
CA TYR A 218 -16.51 7.11 -13.69
C TYR A 218 -16.89 8.16 -12.64
N VAL A 219 -17.68 7.80 -11.64
CA VAL A 219 -18.12 8.73 -10.58
C VAL A 219 -16.90 9.30 -9.82
N ILE A 220 -15.97 8.46 -9.42
CA ILE A 220 -14.73 8.90 -8.77
C ILE A 220 -13.97 9.86 -9.69
N LYS A 221 -13.78 9.51 -10.96
CA LYS A 221 -13.10 10.37 -11.93
C LYS A 221 -13.77 11.71 -12.07
N GLN A 222 -15.10 11.76 -12.15
CA GLN A 222 -15.85 13.01 -12.24
C GLN A 222 -15.68 13.88 -10.99
N SER A 223 -15.65 13.27 -9.79
CA SER A 223 -15.39 13.98 -8.54
C SER A 223 -13.98 14.60 -8.53
N PHE A 224 -12.96 13.86 -8.96
CA PHE A 224 -11.61 14.42 -9.14
C PHE A 224 -11.56 15.56 -10.16
N LEU A 225 -12.24 15.44 -11.30
CA LEU A 225 -12.29 16.50 -12.31
C LEU A 225 -13.01 17.76 -11.80
N LYS A 226 -14.00 17.62 -10.92
CA LYS A 226 -14.66 18.74 -10.25
C LYS A 226 -13.81 19.38 -9.15
N GLY A 227 -12.62 18.84 -8.87
CA GLY A 227 -11.72 19.36 -7.85
C GLY A 227 -12.18 19.14 -6.41
N GLU A 228 -13.10 18.20 -6.17
CA GLU A 228 -13.63 17.92 -4.84
C GLU A 228 -12.56 17.39 -3.88
N HIS A 229 -11.57 16.70 -4.41
CA HIS A 229 -10.43 16.11 -3.67
C HIS A 229 -9.06 16.56 -4.19
N GLN A 230 -9.02 17.54 -5.07
CA GLN A 230 -7.79 18.16 -5.55
C GLN A 230 -7.68 19.57 -4.99
N SER A 231 -6.52 19.91 -4.51
CA SER A 231 -6.16 21.28 -4.19
C SER A 231 -4.94 21.64 -5.01
N ASN A 232 -5.05 22.73 -5.78
CA ASN A 232 -3.88 23.36 -6.40
C ASN A 232 -3.15 24.27 -5.39
N SER A 233 -3.73 24.46 -4.20
CA SER A 233 -3.12 25.26 -3.16
C SER A 233 -2.05 24.46 -2.43
N THR A 234 -0.91 25.09 -2.19
CA THR A 234 0.11 24.61 -1.28
C THR A 234 -0.14 25.08 0.16
N ASP A 235 -1.03 26.07 0.33
CA ASP A 235 -1.40 26.56 1.66
C ASP A 235 -2.15 25.50 2.44
N GLY A 236 -1.88 25.43 3.75
CA GLY A 236 -2.48 24.43 4.59
C GLY A 236 -1.91 24.41 5.99
N LYS A 237 -2.04 23.29 6.66
CA LYS A 237 -1.51 23.13 8.02
C LYS A 237 -1.08 21.69 8.31
N TRP A 238 -0.11 21.58 9.23
CA TRP A 238 0.26 20.33 9.84
C TRP A 238 -0.73 19.95 10.95
N ILE A 239 -1.17 18.71 10.96
CA ILE A 239 -1.92 18.12 12.08
C ILE A 239 -1.07 17.00 12.66
N LYS A 240 -0.87 17.05 13.98
CA LYS A 240 -0.20 16.01 14.75
C LYS A 240 -1.22 15.05 15.34
N TYR A 241 -0.98 13.77 15.18
CA TYR A 241 -1.67 12.68 15.87
C TYR A 241 -0.68 12.08 16.87
N GLU A 242 -0.95 12.25 18.14
CA GLU A 242 -0.02 11.82 19.19
C GLU A 242 0.03 10.29 19.32
N GLN A 243 1.18 9.78 19.71
CA GLN A 243 1.35 8.37 20.03
C GLN A 243 0.31 7.92 21.06
N GLY A 244 -0.39 6.82 20.74
CA GLY A 244 -1.44 6.26 21.60
C GLY A 244 -2.81 6.95 21.51
N SER A 245 -2.96 8.00 20.68
CA SER A 245 -4.26 8.64 20.45
C SER A 245 -5.20 7.75 19.64
N ASP A 246 -6.47 8.17 19.53
CA ASP A 246 -7.49 7.41 18.78
C ASP A 246 -7.14 7.35 17.28
N TYR A 247 -6.76 6.17 16.84
CA TYR A 247 -6.41 5.90 15.45
C TYR A 247 -7.58 6.11 14.46
N ASN A 248 -8.83 6.10 14.93
CA ASN A 248 -9.98 6.37 14.06
C ASN A 248 -10.00 7.81 13.57
N ILE A 249 -9.54 8.77 14.38
CA ILE A 249 -9.42 10.17 13.97
C ILE A 249 -8.45 10.29 12.79
N LEU A 250 -7.26 9.69 12.91
CA LEU A 250 -6.26 9.64 11.84
C LEU A 250 -6.82 8.95 10.59
N ARG A 251 -7.40 7.76 10.75
CA ARG A 251 -7.91 6.97 9.64
C ARG A 251 -9.04 7.68 8.90
N ASN A 252 -10.01 8.23 9.64
CA ASN A 252 -11.17 8.92 9.04
C ASN A 252 -10.75 10.18 8.28
N SER A 253 -9.70 10.89 8.72
CA SER A 253 -9.18 12.06 8.02
C SER A 253 -8.54 11.76 6.67
N LEU A 254 -8.26 10.48 6.38
CA LEU A 254 -7.62 10.00 5.13
C LEU A 254 -8.60 9.32 4.18
N GLN A 255 -9.87 9.11 4.61
CA GLN A 255 -10.86 8.45 3.77
C GLN A 255 -11.22 9.32 2.57
N GLY A 256 -11.45 8.71 1.40
CA GLY A 256 -11.82 9.40 0.16
C GLY A 256 -10.67 10.03 -0.63
N TYR A 257 -9.49 10.14 -0.05
CA TYR A 257 -8.35 10.81 -0.71
C TYR A 257 -7.41 9.86 -1.48
N TYR A 258 -7.60 8.55 -1.36
CA TYR A 258 -6.80 7.52 -2.05
C TYR A 258 -5.28 7.78 -1.97
N THR A 259 -4.81 8.12 -0.77
CA THR A 259 -3.39 8.47 -0.53
C THR A 259 -2.42 7.33 -0.84
N GLY A 260 -2.91 6.10 -0.91
CA GLY A 260 -2.09 4.90 -1.02
C GLY A 260 -1.38 4.50 0.28
N TRP A 261 -1.57 5.27 1.35
CA TRP A 261 -0.95 4.98 2.65
C TRP A 261 -1.67 3.83 3.36
N CYS A 262 -0.91 2.92 3.96
CA CYS A 262 -1.49 1.78 4.70
C CYS A 262 -2.40 2.23 5.84
N THR A 263 -2.11 3.38 6.48
CA THR A 263 -2.94 3.98 7.54
C THR A 263 -4.35 4.35 7.10
N ALA A 264 -4.54 4.65 5.81
CA ALA A 264 -5.86 4.89 5.24
C ALA A 264 -6.60 3.58 4.91
N ALA A 265 -5.85 2.51 4.59
CA ALA A 265 -6.40 1.26 4.10
C ALA A 265 -6.89 0.33 5.22
N GLY A 266 -6.14 0.20 6.32
CA GLY A 266 -6.40 -0.78 7.36
C GLY A 266 -6.41 -0.20 8.78
N GLU A 267 -7.33 -0.68 9.62
CA GLU A 267 -7.47 -0.25 11.01
C GLU A 267 -6.25 -0.64 11.84
N ASN A 268 -5.79 -1.89 11.70
CA ASN A 268 -4.61 -2.38 12.41
C ASN A 268 -3.34 -1.63 12.02
N PHE A 269 -3.23 -1.18 10.76
CA PHE A 269 -2.11 -0.34 10.34
C PHE A 269 -2.13 1.03 11.03
N ALA A 270 -3.28 1.72 11.07
CA ALA A 270 -3.41 2.99 11.76
C ALA A 270 -3.14 2.86 13.25
N LYS A 271 -3.71 1.82 13.90
CA LYS A 271 -3.47 1.50 15.31
C LYS A 271 -2.00 1.20 15.60
N SER A 272 -1.37 0.36 14.79
CA SER A 272 0.05 0.00 14.93
C SER A 272 0.96 1.21 14.74
N GLN A 273 0.64 2.09 13.78
CA GLN A 273 1.41 3.31 13.54
C GLN A 273 1.39 4.23 14.76
N LEU A 274 0.19 4.52 15.30
CA LEU A 274 0.07 5.38 16.49
C LEU A 274 0.54 4.71 17.79
N ALA A 275 0.56 3.39 17.86
CA ALA A 275 1.21 2.70 18.97
C ALA A 275 2.75 2.89 18.92
N GLY A 276 3.34 2.94 17.73
CA GLY A 276 4.78 3.05 17.52
C GLY A 276 5.35 4.46 17.66
N GLY A 277 4.57 5.51 17.44
CA GLY A 277 5.05 6.89 17.52
C GLY A 277 4.00 7.92 17.11
N ASP A 278 4.41 9.19 17.16
CA ASP A 278 3.62 10.30 16.66
C ASP A 278 3.47 10.20 15.13
N PHE A 279 2.38 10.77 14.61
CA PHE A 279 2.12 10.80 13.18
C PHE A 279 1.70 12.21 12.76
N TYR A 280 2.34 12.77 11.74
CA TYR A 280 2.05 14.11 11.24
C TYR A 280 1.52 14.03 9.82
N ILE A 281 0.47 14.81 9.52
CA ILE A 281 -0.05 14.97 8.17
C ILE A 281 -0.14 16.46 7.83
N TYR A 282 0.35 16.80 6.66
CA TYR A 282 0.07 18.10 6.06
C TYR A 282 -1.17 18.01 5.21
N TYR A 283 -2.15 18.84 5.52
CA TYR A 283 -3.38 19.00 4.75
C TYR A 283 -3.35 20.36 4.05
N SER A 284 -3.41 20.35 2.74
CA SER A 284 -3.65 21.57 1.98
C SER A 284 -5.11 21.98 2.01
N LEU A 285 -5.39 23.26 1.69
CA LEU A 285 -6.74 23.78 1.67
C LEU A 285 -7.53 23.17 0.51
N ASP A 286 -8.78 22.79 0.80
CA ASP A 286 -9.76 22.41 -0.21
C ASP A 286 -10.38 23.65 -0.89
N LYS A 287 -11.32 23.45 -1.80
CA LYS A 287 -12.07 24.53 -2.49
C LYS A 287 -12.84 25.46 -1.56
N ASN A 288 -13.12 25.01 -0.34
CA ASN A 288 -13.84 25.79 0.68
C ASN A 288 -12.89 26.53 1.64
N GLY A 289 -11.58 26.42 1.42
CA GLY A 289 -10.55 27.01 2.30
C GLY A 289 -10.30 26.21 3.58
N GLU A 290 -10.74 24.94 3.65
CA GLU A 290 -10.51 24.07 4.79
C GLU A 290 -9.31 23.15 4.55
N ALA A 291 -8.43 23.02 5.54
CA ALA A 291 -7.25 22.15 5.45
C ALA A 291 -7.67 20.68 5.64
N LYS A 292 -8.03 20.03 4.54
CA LYS A 292 -8.56 18.66 4.52
C LYS A 292 -7.87 17.74 3.53
N VAL A 293 -7.16 18.27 2.51
CA VAL A 293 -6.55 17.45 1.45
C VAL A 293 -5.18 16.96 1.89
N PRO A 294 -5.01 15.68 2.23
CA PRO A 294 -3.72 15.15 2.71
C PRO A 294 -2.68 15.14 1.59
N ARG A 295 -1.48 15.68 1.85
CA ARG A 295 -0.38 15.79 0.90
C ARG A 295 0.91 15.10 1.38
N ILE A 296 1.24 15.22 2.66
CA ILE A 296 2.47 14.69 3.25
C ILE A 296 2.13 13.94 4.51
N ALA A 297 2.75 12.78 4.70
CA ALA A 297 2.71 12.05 5.97
C ALA A 297 4.13 11.87 6.52
N ILE A 298 4.32 12.13 7.81
CA ILE A 298 5.55 11.83 8.55
C ILE A 298 5.18 10.87 9.69
N ARG A 299 5.71 9.66 9.64
CA ARG A 299 5.61 8.68 10.71
C ARG A 299 6.84 8.79 11.61
N MET A 300 6.61 8.86 12.90
CA MET A 300 7.71 8.84 13.88
C MET A 300 7.89 7.44 14.48
N ASP A 301 9.11 7.11 14.88
CA ASP A 301 9.41 6.02 15.81
C ASP A 301 9.57 6.67 17.20
N GLY A 302 8.53 6.56 18.02
CA GLY A 302 8.41 7.37 19.25
C GLY A 302 8.04 8.83 18.92
N LYS A 303 8.67 9.77 19.60
CA LYS A 303 8.38 11.22 19.47
C LYS A 303 9.44 12.01 18.71
N ASP A 304 10.68 11.53 18.72
CA ASP A 304 11.84 12.32 18.32
C ASP A 304 12.56 11.77 17.08
N LYS A 305 12.20 10.57 16.63
CA LYS A 305 12.89 9.92 15.52
C LYS A 305 11.97 9.76 14.32
N ILE A 306 12.37 10.29 13.17
CA ILE A 306 11.65 10.11 11.92
C ILE A 306 11.79 8.65 11.46
N GLY A 307 10.65 7.97 11.34
CA GLY A 307 10.58 6.59 10.85
C GLY A 307 10.38 6.52 9.33
N GLU A 308 9.50 7.37 8.78
CA GLU A 308 9.18 7.37 7.37
C GLU A 308 8.50 8.68 6.94
N ILE A 309 8.78 9.12 5.71
CA ILE A 309 8.11 10.26 5.07
C ILE A 309 7.49 9.78 3.76
N ARG A 310 6.25 10.17 3.50
CA ARG A 310 5.51 9.80 2.29
C ARG A 310 4.73 10.98 1.73
N GLY A 311 4.73 11.09 0.41
CA GLY A 311 3.82 11.95 -0.35
C GLY A 311 2.64 11.18 -0.92
N ILE A 312 1.94 11.79 -1.87
CA ILE A 312 0.78 11.23 -2.57
C ILE A 312 1.02 11.04 -4.08
N ALA A 313 2.17 11.47 -4.60
CA ALA A 313 2.56 11.20 -5.98
C ALA A 313 2.90 9.70 -6.17
N ASP A 314 3.24 9.32 -7.39
CA ASP A 314 3.54 7.94 -7.75
C ASP A 314 4.49 7.26 -6.78
N ASN A 315 4.17 6.02 -6.45
CA ASN A 315 4.93 5.25 -5.46
C ASN A 315 5.04 5.94 -4.10
N GLN A 316 4.08 6.81 -3.78
CA GLN A 316 4.07 7.64 -2.55
C GLN A 316 5.25 8.61 -2.47
N ASN A 317 5.75 9.04 -3.61
CA ASN A 317 6.76 10.09 -3.69
C ASN A 317 6.17 11.43 -3.29
N MET A 318 7.08 12.37 -2.96
CA MET A 318 6.71 13.74 -2.65
C MET A 318 6.39 14.50 -3.94
N GLU A 319 5.32 15.28 -3.92
CA GLU A 319 5.03 16.24 -4.98
C GLU A 319 6.05 17.39 -4.93
N PRO A 320 6.60 17.83 -6.08
CA PRO A 320 7.65 18.84 -6.09
C PRO A 320 7.28 20.14 -5.34
N GLU A 321 6.04 20.60 -5.46
CA GLU A 321 5.54 21.81 -4.81
C GLU A 321 5.42 21.68 -3.28
N MET A 322 5.42 20.46 -2.74
CA MET A 322 5.37 20.18 -1.31
C MET A 322 6.75 20.12 -0.63
N MET A 323 7.83 20.14 -1.41
CA MET A 323 9.19 19.96 -0.88
C MET A 323 9.58 21.06 0.11
N SER A 324 9.28 22.33 -0.18
CA SER A 324 9.62 23.45 0.71
C SER A 324 8.88 23.37 2.05
N ILE A 325 7.63 22.91 2.03
CA ILE A 325 6.80 22.73 3.23
C ILE A 325 7.35 21.58 4.08
N LEU A 326 7.77 20.51 3.43
CA LEU A 326 8.41 19.39 4.11
C LEU A 326 9.73 19.82 4.75
N GLU A 327 10.60 20.49 3.98
CA GLU A 327 11.91 20.94 4.47
C GLU A 327 11.80 21.86 5.69
N GLU A 328 10.82 22.76 5.71
CA GLU A 328 10.55 23.62 6.86
C GLU A 328 10.12 22.79 8.08
N LYS A 329 9.20 21.84 7.89
CA LYS A 329 8.76 20.95 8.98
C LYS A 329 9.87 20.09 9.53
N LEU A 330 10.76 19.61 8.67
CA LEU A 330 11.86 18.76 9.09
C LEU A 330 12.85 19.47 10.03
N LYS A 331 12.93 20.80 10.01
CA LYS A 331 13.78 21.58 10.94
C LYS A 331 13.36 21.41 12.41
N GLU A 332 12.12 21.04 12.67
CA GLU A 332 11.63 20.78 14.02
C GLU A 332 12.13 19.45 14.62
N PHE A 333 12.65 18.53 13.81
CA PHE A 333 13.05 17.20 14.26
C PHE A 333 14.57 17.09 14.46
N PRO A 334 15.02 16.62 15.63
CA PRO A 334 16.46 16.57 15.96
C PRO A 334 17.25 15.56 15.12
N ASP A 335 16.59 14.53 14.57
CA ASP A 335 17.24 13.49 13.75
C ASP A 335 17.14 13.72 12.24
N ARG A 336 16.70 14.91 11.81
CA ARG A 336 16.52 15.30 10.40
C ARG A 336 17.70 14.90 9.52
N ASP A 337 18.91 15.36 9.85
CA ASP A 337 20.07 15.15 8.97
C ASP A 337 20.44 13.68 8.86
N LYS A 338 20.28 12.93 9.95
CA LYS A 338 20.47 11.48 9.97
C LYS A 338 19.42 10.76 9.11
N TYR A 339 18.17 11.20 9.15
CA TYR A 339 17.11 10.65 8.31
C TYR A 339 17.37 10.94 6.84
N LEU A 340 17.68 12.19 6.48
CA LEU A 340 17.95 12.60 5.10
C LEU A 340 19.13 11.85 4.50
N LYS A 341 20.20 11.65 5.30
CA LYS A 341 21.35 10.84 4.86
C LYS A 341 20.92 9.41 4.55
N LYS A 342 20.16 8.74 5.44
CA LYS A 342 19.67 7.38 5.20
C LYS A 342 18.79 7.28 3.97
N GLU A 343 17.88 8.23 3.79
CA GLU A 343 17.01 8.27 2.63
C GLU A 343 17.80 8.39 1.33
N HIS A 344 18.76 9.32 1.30
CA HIS A 344 19.67 9.50 0.18
C HIS A 344 20.47 8.22 -0.12
N ASP A 345 21.10 7.64 0.91
CA ASP A 345 21.93 6.45 0.77
C ASP A 345 21.11 5.25 0.24
N MET A 346 19.87 5.08 0.72
CA MET A 346 19.01 3.98 0.26
C MET A 346 18.50 4.18 -1.19
N LYS A 347 18.18 5.42 -1.58
CA LYS A 347 17.82 5.74 -2.96
C LYS A 347 19.00 5.47 -3.92
N LEU A 348 20.19 5.92 -3.53
CA LEU A 348 21.40 5.72 -4.33
C LEU A 348 21.77 4.23 -4.43
N LEU A 349 21.71 3.49 -3.33
CA LEU A 349 21.96 2.05 -3.33
C LEU A 349 20.97 1.29 -4.23
N THR A 350 19.71 1.69 -4.22
CA THR A 350 18.66 1.10 -5.08
C THR A 350 18.93 1.41 -6.57
N LEU A 351 19.39 2.62 -6.88
CA LEU A 351 19.80 2.98 -8.23
C LEU A 351 20.99 2.14 -8.72
N ILE A 352 22.01 1.99 -7.87
CA ILE A 352 23.21 1.18 -8.16
C ILE A 352 22.84 -0.28 -8.37
N ASP A 353 21.99 -0.86 -7.52
CA ASP A 353 21.52 -2.24 -7.67
C ASP A 353 20.79 -2.44 -9.02
N LYS A 354 19.93 -1.51 -9.41
CA LYS A 354 19.27 -1.54 -10.73
C LYS A 354 20.26 -1.45 -11.87
N LYS A 355 21.25 -0.57 -11.79
CA LYS A 355 22.30 -0.44 -12.83
C LYS A 355 23.09 -1.73 -13.00
N VAL A 356 23.55 -2.33 -11.90
CA VAL A 356 24.33 -3.57 -11.92
C VAL A 356 23.51 -4.74 -12.47
N ASN A 357 22.25 -4.87 -12.05
CA ASN A 357 21.36 -5.92 -12.56
C ASN A 357 21.03 -5.76 -14.07
N ASN A 358 21.13 -4.55 -14.60
CA ASN A 358 20.95 -4.24 -16.03
C ASN A 358 22.29 -4.14 -16.80
N ASN A 359 23.43 -4.54 -16.21
CA ASN A 359 24.76 -4.44 -16.77
C ASN A 359 25.15 -3.01 -17.21
N ILE A 360 24.68 -2.00 -16.51
CA ILE A 360 25.05 -0.60 -16.73
C ILE A 360 26.26 -0.28 -15.86
N GLU A 361 27.27 0.36 -16.45
CA GLU A 361 28.49 0.73 -15.71
C GLU A 361 28.19 1.81 -14.65
N LEU A 362 28.88 1.71 -13.52
CA LEU A 362 28.79 2.68 -12.44
C LEU A 362 29.76 3.84 -12.67
N THR A 363 29.34 5.03 -12.28
CA THR A 363 30.23 6.21 -12.26
C THR A 363 31.25 6.11 -11.12
N LEU A 364 32.29 6.93 -11.16
CA LEU A 364 33.30 6.98 -10.11
C LEU A 364 32.71 7.30 -8.73
N ASP A 365 31.73 8.21 -8.67
CA ASP A 365 31.09 8.58 -7.41
C ASP A 365 30.19 7.45 -6.87
N GLU A 366 29.50 6.72 -7.75
CA GLU A 366 28.75 5.52 -7.38
C GLU A 366 29.64 4.39 -6.88
N LEU A 367 30.83 4.21 -7.48
CA LEU A 367 31.85 3.28 -6.99
C LEU A 367 32.35 3.69 -5.60
N LYS A 368 32.76 4.97 -5.42
CA LYS A 368 33.18 5.48 -4.12
C LYS A 368 32.13 5.31 -3.03
N PHE A 369 30.85 5.52 -3.38
CA PHE A 369 29.74 5.29 -2.49
C PHE A 369 29.59 3.80 -2.14
N LEU A 370 29.50 2.91 -3.16
CA LEU A 370 29.33 1.46 -2.97
C LEU A 370 30.44 0.86 -2.09
N TYR A 371 31.67 1.31 -2.30
CA TYR A 371 32.83 0.86 -1.54
C TYR A 371 33.06 1.64 -0.23
N GLU A 372 32.13 2.52 0.13
CA GLU A 372 32.17 3.29 1.40
C GLU A 372 33.49 4.07 1.60
N VAL A 373 34.01 4.67 0.51
CA VAL A 373 35.29 5.36 0.53
C VAL A 373 35.21 6.67 1.30
N ASN A 374 34.13 7.44 1.11
CA ASN A 374 33.97 8.76 1.72
C ASN A 374 33.21 8.68 3.06
N SER A 375 32.22 7.80 3.15
CA SER A 375 31.43 7.63 4.36
C SER A 375 30.74 6.25 4.35
N LYS A 376 30.36 5.76 5.52
CA LYS A 376 29.52 4.56 5.64
C LYS A 376 28.16 4.80 5.05
N ILE A 377 27.60 3.76 4.44
CA ILE A 377 26.22 3.75 3.94
C ILE A 377 25.28 3.51 5.11
N ASP A 378 24.44 4.52 5.39
CA ASP A 378 23.43 4.43 6.45
C ASP A 378 22.13 3.79 5.91
N CYS A 379 21.53 2.90 6.70
CA CYS A 379 20.27 2.23 6.36
C CYS A 379 19.23 2.37 7.49
N PHE A 380 17.98 2.05 7.20
CA PHE A 380 16.90 2.12 8.19
C PHE A 380 16.87 0.92 9.15
N GLY A 381 17.55 -0.18 8.83
CA GLY A 381 17.68 -1.34 9.69
C GLY A 381 18.82 -1.23 10.73
N TYR A 382 18.92 -2.25 11.58
CA TYR A 382 19.97 -2.33 12.61
C TYR A 382 21.31 -2.81 12.10
N LYS A 383 21.37 -3.34 10.88
CA LYS A 383 22.56 -3.94 10.26
C LYS A 383 22.83 -3.28 8.91
N LYS A 384 24.06 -3.49 8.43
CA LYS A 384 24.46 -3.11 7.07
C LYS A 384 23.52 -3.76 6.04
N ASP A 385 23.13 -3.00 5.01
CA ASP A 385 22.27 -3.51 3.94
C ASP A 385 22.99 -4.61 3.15
N PRO A 386 22.41 -5.82 3.04
CA PRO A 386 23.04 -6.95 2.39
C PRO A 386 23.29 -6.73 0.89
N ARG A 387 22.53 -5.82 0.26
CA ARG A 387 22.75 -5.46 -1.16
C ARG A 387 24.14 -4.95 -1.43
N ILE A 388 24.78 -4.30 -0.46
CA ILE A 388 26.13 -3.78 -0.60
C ILE A 388 27.09 -4.91 -0.97
N GLU A 389 27.09 -6.00 -0.21
CA GLU A 389 27.96 -7.14 -0.46
C GLU A 389 27.50 -7.97 -1.67
N GLU A 390 26.22 -8.08 -1.93
CA GLU A 390 25.68 -8.75 -3.11
C GLU A 390 26.05 -8.03 -4.41
N ILE A 391 25.98 -6.70 -4.43
CA ILE A 391 26.40 -5.90 -5.58
C ILE A 391 27.90 -6.04 -5.80
N LYS A 392 28.70 -5.92 -4.73
CA LYS A 392 30.17 -6.09 -4.80
C LYS A 392 30.56 -7.48 -5.32
N SER A 393 29.85 -8.53 -4.91
CA SER A 393 30.13 -9.91 -5.34
C SER A 393 29.89 -10.15 -6.83
N LYS A 394 29.05 -9.36 -7.48
CA LYS A 394 28.77 -9.40 -8.93
C LYS A 394 29.81 -8.62 -9.76
N ARG A 395 30.72 -7.91 -9.11
CA ARG A 395 31.67 -6.99 -9.77
C ARG A 395 33.10 -7.43 -9.63
N ASN A 396 33.96 -6.92 -10.53
CA ASN A 396 35.41 -7.11 -10.41
C ASN A 396 35.96 -6.06 -9.44
N GLY A 397 36.15 -6.45 -8.18
CA GLY A 397 36.63 -5.54 -7.14
C GLY A 397 37.99 -4.91 -7.46
N ARG A 398 38.90 -5.65 -8.13
CA ARG A 398 40.24 -5.14 -8.52
C ARG A 398 40.09 -3.99 -9.52
N ARG A 399 39.28 -4.16 -10.55
CA ARG A 399 38.95 -3.12 -11.52
C ARG A 399 38.27 -1.90 -10.86
N ASP A 400 37.34 -2.15 -9.97
CA ASP A 400 36.62 -1.06 -9.26
C ASP A 400 37.59 -0.23 -8.41
N TYR A 401 38.49 -0.87 -7.65
CA TYR A 401 39.51 -0.15 -6.88
C TYR A 401 40.53 0.58 -7.76
N SER A 402 40.91 -0.02 -8.91
CA SER A 402 41.74 0.64 -9.90
C SER A 402 41.15 1.98 -10.36
N LEU A 403 39.86 1.99 -10.66
CA LEU A 403 39.14 3.22 -11.03
C LEU A 403 39.03 4.22 -9.88
N ILE A 404 38.72 3.74 -8.66
CA ILE A 404 38.55 4.59 -7.48
C ILE A 404 39.82 5.32 -7.09
N PHE A 405 40.97 4.61 -7.09
CA PHE A 405 42.23 5.12 -6.59
C PHE A 405 43.23 5.51 -7.70
N ASN A 406 42.83 5.37 -8.96
CA ASN A 406 43.63 5.68 -10.13
C ASN A 406 45.02 4.97 -10.12
N VAL A 407 45.00 3.67 -9.81
CA VAL A 407 46.15 2.76 -9.82
C VAL A 407 45.88 1.61 -10.78
N LYS A 408 46.93 0.95 -11.25
CA LYS A 408 46.75 -0.21 -12.16
C LYS A 408 46.14 -1.41 -11.41
N GLU A 409 45.36 -2.22 -12.10
CA GLU A 409 44.72 -3.39 -11.49
C GLU A 409 45.74 -4.37 -10.88
N GLU A 410 46.89 -4.54 -11.51
CA GLU A 410 48.00 -5.38 -10.99
C GLU A 410 48.67 -4.84 -9.71
N GLU A 411 48.45 -3.57 -9.38
CA GLU A 411 48.99 -2.90 -8.18
C GLU A 411 48.02 -2.93 -6.98
N ILE A 412 46.90 -3.66 -7.09
CA ILE A 412 45.88 -3.78 -6.05
C ILE A 412 45.87 -5.18 -5.45
N ALA A 413 46.09 -5.30 -4.15
CA ALA A 413 45.89 -6.53 -3.41
C ALA A 413 44.44 -6.61 -2.86
N LEU A 414 43.77 -7.74 -3.04
CA LEU A 414 42.41 -7.99 -2.53
C LEU A 414 42.41 -8.81 -1.24
N SER A 415 43.50 -9.48 -0.89
CA SER A 415 43.63 -10.21 0.36
C SER A 415 44.89 -9.84 1.10
N GLN A 416 44.90 -10.04 2.44
CA GLN A 416 46.09 -9.82 3.26
C GLN A 416 47.24 -10.75 2.84
N GLU A 417 46.95 -12.00 2.48
CA GLU A 417 47.94 -12.96 2.03
C GLU A 417 48.62 -12.49 0.71
N GLU A 418 47.81 -12.06 -0.26
CA GLU A 418 48.34 -11.49 -1.51
C GLU A 418 49.25 -10.28 -1.26
N CYS A 419 48.81 -9.38 -0.35
CA CYS A 419 49.54 -8.18 0.01
C CYS A 419 50.90 -8.49 0.68
N LEU A 420 50.93 -9.42 1.64
CA LEU A 420 52.14 -9.76 2.41
C LEU A 420 53.12 -10.60 1.62
N ASN A 421 52.66 -11.41 0.65
CA ASN A 421 53.56 -12.24 -0.19
C ASN A 421 54.36 -11.40 -1.20
N ASN A 422 53.84 -10.26 -1.65
CA ASN A 422 54.54 -9.39 -2.63
C ASN A 422 54.27 -7.89 -2.33
N PRO A 423 54.70 -7.38 -1.18
CA PRO A 423 54.33 -6.05 -0.74
C PRO A 423 54.82 -4.92 -1.68
N GLU A 424 55.99 -5.09 -2.33
CA GLU A 424 56.52 -4.10 -3.26
C GLU A 424 55.76 -3.97 -4.58
N LYS A 425 54.97 -5.01 -4.93
CA LYS A 425 54.14 -5.00 -6.13
C LYS A 425 52.89 -4.14 -5.96
N PHE A 426 52.33 -4.07 -4.74
CA PHE A 426 51.02 -3.52 -4.51
C PHE A 426 51.14 -2.10 -3.93
N LYS A 427 50.50 -1.16 -4.59
CA LYS A 427 50.35 0.23 -4.12
C LYS A 427 49.14 0.43 -3.19
N PHE A 428 48.15 -0.45 -3.31
CA PHE A 428 46.91 -0.35 -2.55
C PHE A 428 46.45 -1.70 -2.03
N PHE A 429 46.11 -1.73 -0.76
CA PHE A 429 45.35 -2.84 -0.12
C PHE A 429 44.23 -2.28 0.71
N ARG A 430 43.02 -2.79 0.51
CA ARG A 430 41.88 -2.44 1.36
C ARG A 430 41.61 -3.58 2.32
N GLY A 431 41.92 -3.35 3.58
CA GLY A 431 41.72 -4.32 4.65
C GLY A 431 42.52 -3.96 5.89
N ARG A 432 42.47 -4.83 6.87
CA ARG A 432 43.35 -4.75 8.05
C ARG A 432 44.50 -5.76 7.83
N ILE A 433 45.66 -5.32 8.09
CA ILE A 433 46.81 -6.22 8.19
C ILE A 433 46.95 -6.56 9.68
N SER A 434 46.73 -7.86 10.03
CA SER A 434 47.00 -8.32 11.37
C SER A 434 48.51 -8.66 11.44
N LEU A 435 49.19 -8.06 12.39
CA LEU A 435 50.58 -8.29 12.71
C LEU A 435 50.77 -9.11 13.98
N ASP A 436 49.70 -9.68 14.51
CA ASP A 436 49.67 -10.40 15.79
C ASP A 436 50.61 -11.59 15.87
N SER A 437 50.98 -12.16 14.72
CA SER A 437 51.92 -13.29 14.61
C SER A 437 53.37 -12.86 14.37
N LEU A 438 53.65 -11.58 14.21
CA LEU A 438 55.00 -11.06 13.97
C LEU A 438 55.79 -11.05 15.28
N THR A 439 56.91 -11.75 15.28
CA THR A 439 57.88 -11.75 16.37
C THR A 439 58.92 -10.66 16.26
N SER A 440 59.05 -10.04 15.08
CA SER A 440 59.94 -8.88 14.79
C SER A 440 59.35 -8.08 13.63
N ALA A 441 59.56 -6.76 13.63
CA ALA A 441 59.20 -5.87 12.54
C ALA A 441 60.38 -5.65 11.55
N GLU A 442 61.51 -6.32 11.77
CA GLU A 442 62.70 -6.18 10.94
C GLU A 442 62.46 -6.80 9.54
N GLY A 443 62.59 -6.01 8.49
CA GLY A 443 62.30 -6.43 7.11
C GLY A 443 60.83 -6.39 6.69
N LEU A 444 59.90 -5.87 7.54
CA LEU A 444 58.50 -5.74 7.16
C LEU A 444 58.33 -4.60 6.13
N VAL A 445 57.86 -4.97 4.94
CA VAL A 445 57.51 -4.04 3.88
C VAL A 445 56.00 -4.02 3.75
N LEU A 446 55.37 -2.85 3.79
CA LEU A 446 53.94 -2.64 3.63
C LEU A 446 53.68 -1.86 2.32
N PRO A 447 52.49 -2.01 1.71
CA PRO A 447 52.12 -1.21 0.54
C PRO A 447 52.04 0.27 0.87
N GLU A 448 52.18 1.14 -0.16
CA GLU A 448 52.17 2.61 0.02
C GLU A 448 50.90 3.12 0.70
N SER A 449 49.76 2.43 0.52
CA SER A 449 48.55 2.77 1.19
C SER A 449 47.73 1.56 1.66
N ILE A 450 47.21 1.63 2.87
CA ILE A 450 46.31 0.65 3.47
C ILE A 450 45.03 1.37 3.83
N GLY A 451 43.93 1.09 3.10
CA GLY A 451 42.62 1.62 3.37
C GLY A 451 41.86 0.73 4.33
N GLY A 452 41.71 1.17 5.58
CA GLY A 452 40.80 0.56 6.55
C GLY A 452 39.40 1.17 6.46
N SER A 453 38.37 0.36 6.66
CA SER A 453 36.98 0.83 6.84
C SER A 453 36.66 1.04 8.29
#